data_686fc8eb34f9cc3d9338b8be0af04b3c
#
_entry.id   686fc8eb34f9cc3d9338b8be0af04b3c
#
_cell.length_a   1.000
_cell.length_b   1.000
_cell.length_c   1.000
_cell.angle_alpha   90.00
_cell.angle_beta   90.00
_cell.angle_gamma   90.00
#
_symmetry.space_group_name_H-M   'P 1'
#
loop_
_entity.id
_entity.type
_entity.pdbx_description
1 polymer ?
#
loop_
_entity_poly.entity_id
_entity_poly.type
_entity_poly.pdbx_seq_one_letter_code
_entity_poly.pdbx_strand_id
1 'polypeptide(L)'
;MAENAKRGAKAPDMSRTVTVSVRLDPKLKYLAEIAAREQRRALSSYIEWAVAQSLEKCELAHFSDGDSRTLADEADYLWDIDDPDRLVKLALRYPHLLTHEEQILWKLIRENGYLWRGRFESTDWKWTVSEDSILWGRLRETWPRFVEVAEGVAGPGVLPTWPATRPTVSAPPVAARPAPRPAPAPVKSPSATRGGFDDMDDDIPF
;
A
#
# COMPACT_ATOMS: atom_id res chain seq x y z
N MET A 1 41.09 7.95 -31.53
CA MET A 1 40.55 8.53 -30.29
C MET A 1 39.05 8.74 -30.53
N ALA A 2 38.26 7.82 -30.03
CA ALA A 2 36.80 7.88 -30.16
C ALA A 2 36.21 8.12 -28.77
N GLU A 3 35.71 9.32 -28.57
CA GLU A 3 35.04 9.78 -27.34
C GLU A 3 33.60 9.27 -27.34
N ASN A 4 33.36 8.30 -26.50
CA ASN A 4 32.05 7.69 -26.34
C ASN A 4 31.21 8.52 -25.36
N ALA A 5 30.36 9.40 -25.90
CA ALA A 5 29.45 10.25 -25.14
C ALA A 5 28.41 9.37 -24.42
N LYS A 6 28.50 9.25 -23.10
CA LYS A 6 27.47 8.75 -22.20
C LYS A 6 26.16 9.49 -22.42
N ARG A 7 25.19 8.85 -23.05
CA ARG A 7 23.80 9.31 -23.02
C ARG A 7 23.29 9.18 -21.60
N GLY A 8 23.14 10.31 -20.90
CA GLY A 8 22.52 10.39 -19.61
C GLY A 8 21.09 9.87 -19.66
N ALA A 9 20.72 9.03 -18.72
CA ALA A 9 19.35 8.60 -18.51
C ALA A 9 18.48 9.86 -18.27
N LYS A 10 17.52 10.09 -19.16
CA LYS A 10 16.54 11.17 -19.03
C LYS A 10 15.71 10.88 -17.78
N ALA A 11 15.73 11.82 -16.81
CA ALA A 11 14.83 11.77 -15.67
C ALA A 11 13.37 11.61 -16.13
N PRO A 12 12.50 10.90 -15.37
CA PRO A 12 11.11 10.77 -15.74
C PRO A 12 10.49 12.15 -15.88
N ASP A 13 9.88 12.37 -17.04
CA ASP A 13 9.22 13.63 -17.38
C ASP A 13 7.98 13.76 -16.49
N MET A 14 8.08 14.59 -15.45
CA MET A 14 6.98 14.98 -14.55
C MET A 14 5.99 15.92 -15.26
N SER A 15 5.76 15.71 -16.57
CA SER A 15 4.78 16.50 -17.31
C SER A 15 3.39 16.26 -16.73
N ARG A 16 2.69 17.36 -16.42
CA ARG A 16 1.28 17.34 -15.97
C ARG A 16 0.31 16.81 -17.03
N THR A 17 0.76 16.72 -18.27
CA THR A 17 -0.05 16.32 -19.42
C THR A 17 0.64 15.24 -20.22
N VAL A 18 -0.13 14.24 -20.64
CA VAL A 18 0.33 13.17 -21.54
C VAL A 18 -0.30 13.40 -22.91
N THR A 19 0.53 13.35 -23.97
CA THR A 19 0.03 13.47 -25.33
C THR A 19 -0.59 12.14 -25.78
N VAL A 20 -1.86 12.18 -26.16
CA VAL A 20 -2.58 11.04 -26.72
C VAL A 20 -2.96 11.36 -28.18
N SER A 21 -2.67 10.43 -29.10
CA SER A 21 -3.05 10.53 -30.50
C SER A 21 -4.33 9.76 -30.77
N VAL A 22 -5.37 10.44 -31.21
CA VAL A 22 -6.67 9.84 -31.51
C VAL A 22 -7.00 10.01 -32.99
N ARG A 23 -7.49 8.96 -33.63
CA ARG A 23 -8.04 9.04 -35.00
C ARG A 23 -9.55 9.27 -34.92
N LEU A 24 -9.99 10.40 -35.44
CA LEU A 24 -11.41 10.76 -35.56
C LEU A 24 -11.92 10.55 -36.97
N ASP A 25 -13.18 10.15 -37.09
CA ASP A 25 -13.89 10.21 -38.37
C ASP A 25 -13.91 11.65 -38.91
N PRO A 26 -13.75 11.86 -40.21
CA PRO A 26 -13.68 13.20 -40.81
C PRO A 26 -14.87 14.11 -40.47
N LYS A 27 -16.09 13.54 -40.42
CA LYS A 27 -17.31 14.27 -40.05
C LYS A 27 -17.28 14.68 -38.57
N LEU A 28 -16.88 13.76 -37.70
CA LEU A 28 -16.76 14.04 -36.25
C LEU A 28 -15.69 15.10 -35.98
N LYS A 29 -14.54 15.01 -36.66
CA LYS A 29 -13.49 16.03 -36.58
C LYS A 29 -14.00 17.42 -36.97
N TYR A 30 -14.67 17.52 -38.11
CA TYR A 30 -15.22 18.78 -38.61
C TYR A 30 -16.24 19.39 -37.62
N LEU A 31 -17.15 18.59 -37.09
CA LEU A 31 -18.13 19.04 -36.11
C LEU A 31 -17.46 19.47 -34.77
N ALA A 32 -16.43 18.77 -34.34
CA ALA A 32 -15.66 19.15 -33.17
C ALA A 32 -14.92 20.48 -33.36
N GLU A 33 -14.38 20.75 -34.56
CA GLU A 33 -13.76 22.03 -34.90
C GLU A 33 -14.78 23.18 -34.87
N ILE A 34 -16.00 22.97 -35.36
CA ILE A 34 -17.08 23.97 -35.29
C ILE A 34 -17.46 24.24 -33.84
N ALA A 35 -17.66 23.19 -33.04
CA ALA A 35 -18.01 23.31 -31.62
C ALA A 35 -16.91 24.03 -30.81
N ALA A 36 -15.64 23.73 -31.08
CA ALA A 36 -14.51 24.40 -30.45
C ALA A 36 -14.50 25.91 -30.77
N ARG A 37 -14.78 26.30 -32.04
CA ARG A 37 -14.88 27.71 -32.44
C ARG A 37 -16.04 28.41 -31.74
N GLU A 38 -17.22 27.78 -31.69
CA GLU A 38 -18.40 28.34 -31.01
C GLU A 38 -18.10 28.59 -29.50
N GLN A 39 -17.36 27.68 -28.86
CA GLN A 39 -16.95 27.84 -27.49
C GLN A 39 -15.66 28.67 -27.30
N ARG A 40 -15.09 29.20 -28.38
CA ARG A 40 -13.83 29.97 -28.37
C ARG A 40 -12.66 29.23 -27.72
N ARG A 41 -12.56 27.91 -27.96
CA ARG A 41 -11.52 27.03 -27.45
C ARG A 41 -10.66 26.46 -28.55
N ALA A 42 -9.42 26.05 -28.25
CA ALA A 42 -8.65 25.19 -29.13
C ALA A 42 -9.30 23.80 -29.23
N LEU A 43 -9.15 23.13 -30.39
CA LEU A 43 -9.71 21.79 -30.59
C LEU A 43 -9.25 20.80 -29.52
N SER A 44 -7.98 20.84 -29.12
CA SER A 44 -7.44 19.99 -28.04
C SER A 44 -8.15 20.22 -26.71
N SER A 45 -8.33 21.47 -26.31
CA SER A 45 -9.05 21.83 -25.07
C SER A 45 -10.54 21.50 -25.16
N TYR A 46 -11.14 21.55 -26.34
CA TYR A 46 -12.51 21.08 -26.51
C TYR A 46 -12.63 19.56 -26.33
N ILE A 47 -11.70 18.79 -26.91
CA ILE A 47 -11.69 17.34 -26.78
C ILE A 47 -11.47 16.95 -25.30
N GLU A 48 -10.52 17.58 -24.62
CA GLU A 48 -10.26 17.36 -23.20
C GLU A 48 -11.53 17.61 -22.35
N TRP A 49 -12.19 18.74 -22.57
CA TRP A 49 -13.45 19.06 -21.90
C TRP A 49 -14.55 18.04 -22.23
N ALA A 50 -14.69 17.62 -23.49
CA ALA A 50 -15.71 16.66 -23.90
C ALA A 50 -15.47 15.28 -23.26
N VAL A 51 -14.20 14.86 -23.12
CA VAL A 51 -13.83 13.64 -22.40
C VAL A 51 -14.23 13.78 -20.92
N ALA A 52 -13.85 14.87 -20.24
CA ALA A 52 -14.22 15.11 -18.85
C ALA A 52 -15.75 15.05 -18.65
N GLN A 53 -16.51 15.69 -19.52
CA GLN A 53 -17.98 15.65 -19.48
C GLN A 53 -18.56 14.25 -19.75
N SER A 54 -17.86 13.40 -20.50
CA SER A 54 -18.28 12.01 -20.70
C SER A 54 -18.06 11.14 -19.46
N LEU A 55 -17.01 11.41 -18.67
CA LEU A 55 -16.71 10.67 -17.43
C LEU A 55 -17.78 10.93 -16.35
N GLU A 56 -18.37 12.13 -16.30
CA GLU A 56 -19.48 12.47 -15.41
C GLU A 56 -20.76 11.68 -15.72
N LYS A 57 -20.86 11.10 -16.92
CA LYS A 57 -22.01 10.30 -17.38
C LYS A 57 -21.72 8.81 -17.44
N CYS A 58 -20.47 8.43 -17.23
CA CYS A 58 -20.05 7.03 -17.25
C CYS A 58 -20.32 6.40 -15.88
N GLU A 59 -21.47 5.73 -15.77
CA GLU A 59 -21.84 5.03 -14.53
C GLU A 59 -21.02 3.76 -14.33
N LEU A 60 -20.48 3.58 -13.14
CA LEU A 60 -19.80 2.37 -12.72
C LEU A 60 -20.80 1.46 -11.97
N ALA A 61 -20.93 0.22 -12.42
CA ALA A 61 -21.76 -0.77 -11.73
C ALA A 61 -21.14 -1.13 -10.37
N HIS A 62 -21.75 -0.68 -9.30
CA HIS A 62 -21.37 -1.05 -7.94
C HIS A 62 -22.22 -2.22 -7.46
N PHE A 63 -21.58 -3.34 -7.08
CA PHE A 63 -22.28 -4.57 -6.75
C PHE A 63 -22.92 -4.61 -5.35
N SER A 64 -22.65 -3.63 -4.48
CA SER A 64 -23.07 -3.77 -3.07
C SER A 64 -24.17 -2.85 -2.56
N ASP A 65 -24.41 -1.65 -3.12
CA ASP A 65 -25.29 -0.69 -2.44
C ASP A 65 -26.41 -0.07 -3.29
N GLY A 66 -26.52 -0.43 -4.57
CA GLY A 66 -27.53 0.20 -5.45
C GLY A 66 -27.29 1.69 -5.69
N ASP A 67 -26.19 2.24 -5.21
CA ASP A 67 -25.77 3.61 -5.45
C ASP A 67 -24.95 3.65 -6.73
N SER A 68 -25.46 4.36 -7.73
CA SER A 68 -24.82 4.55 -9.02
C SER A 68 -23.78 5.68 -8.87
N ARG A 69 -22.50 5.34 -9.00
CA ARG A 69 -21.41 6.32 -9.02
C ARG A 69 -20.85 6.45 -10.42
N THR A 70 -20.52 7.68 -10.79
CA THR A 70 -19.87 7.93 -12.07
C THR A 70 -18.35 7.71 -11.95
N LEU A 71 -17.71 7.52 -13.11
CA LEU A 71 -16.26 7.42 -13.15
C LEU A 71 -15.58 8.71 -12.67
N ALA A 72 -16.22 9.86 -12.85
CA ALA A 72 -15.76 11.13 -12.31
C ALA A 72 -15.80 11.16 -10.76
N ASP A 73 -16.85 10.60 -10.14
CA ASP A 73 -16.97 10.51 -8.68
C ASP A 73 -15.89 9.61 -8.05
N GLU A 74 -15.46 8.59 -8.77
CA GLU A 74 -14.45 7.64 -8.31
C GLU A 74 -13.01 8.05 -8.69
N ALA A 75 -12.84 9.16 -9.41
CA ALA A 75 -11.54 9.57 -9.94
C ALA A 75 -10.49 9.74 -8.83
N ASP A 76 -10.81 10.40 -7.73
CA ASP A 76 -9.89 10.63 -6.60
C ASP A 76 -9.49 9.34 -5.89
N TYR A 77 -10.37 8.35 -5.85
CA TYR A 77 -10.07 7.05 -5.27
C TYR A 77 -9.20 6.20 -6.22
N LEU A 78 -9.58 6.13 -7.49
CA LEU A 78 -8.91 5.26 -8.47
C LEU A 78 -7.57 5.80 -8.92
N TRP A 79 -7.40 7.13 -8.92
CA TRP A 79 -6.17 7.74 -9.38
C TRP A 79 -5.07 7.65 -8.31
N ASP A 80 -3.89 7.27 -8.73
CA ASP A 80 -2.66 7.37 -7.95
C ASP A 80 -1.48 7.65 -8.90
N ILE A 81 -0.38 8.19 -8.39
CA ILE A 81 0.84 8.37 -9.17
C ILE A 81 1.53 7.03 -9.45
N ASP A 82 1.37 6.07 -8.54
CA ASP A 82 1.98 4.75 -8.60
C ASP A 82 1.05 3.76 -9.33
N ASP A 83 1.56 3.12 -10.38
CA ASP A 83 0.82 2.10 -11.15
C ASP A 83 0.30 0.93 -10.31
N PRO A 84 1.10 0.36 -9.38
CA PRO A 84 0.62 -0.72 -8.52
C PRO A 84 -0.57 -0.33 -7.66
N ASP A 85 -0.59 0.91 -7.17
CA ASP A 85 -1.66 1.42 -6.31
C ASP A 85 -2.96 1.56 -7.12
N ARG A 86 -2.88 2.10 -8.35
CA ARG A 86 -4.03 2.19 -9.26
C ARG A 86 -4.62 0.81 -9.55
N LEU A 87 -3.76 -0.16 -9.88
CA LEU A 87 -4.22 -1.53 -10.17
C LEU A 87 -4.95 -2.13 -8.96
N VAL A 88 -4.37 -2.03 -7.76
CA VAL A 88 -4.97 -2.64 -6.56
C VAL A 88 -6.28 -1.97 -6.19
N LYS A 89 -6.37 -0.63 -6.24
CA LYS A 89 -7.60 0.11 -5.99
C LYS A 89 -8.70 -0.29 -6.97
N LEU A 90 -8.37 -0.38 -8.26
CA LEU A 90 -9.30 -0.84 -9.30
C LEU A 90 -9.74 -2.29 -9.04
N ALA A 91 -8.80 -3.18 -8.75
CA ALA A 91 -9.06 -4.60 -8.53
C ALA A 91 -9.92 -4.88 -7.29
N LEU A 92 -9.76 -4.09 -6.23
CA LEU A 92 -10.55 -4.24 -5.01
C LEU A 92 -11.99 -3.76 -5.19
N ARG A 93 -12.21 -2.68 -5.93
CA ARG A 93 -13.53 -2.05 -6.05
C ARG A 93 -14.28 -2.44 -7.33
N TYR A 94 -13.57 -2.57 -8.44
CA TYR A 94 -14.14 -2.85 -9.77
C TYR A 94 -13.40 -3.98 -10.49
N PRO A 95 -13.35 -5.21 -9.94
CA PRO A 95 -12.57 -6.31 -10.50
C PRO A 95 -13.01 -6.70 -11.92
N HIS A 96 -14.23 -6.40 -12.30
CA HIS A 96 -14.78 -6.69 -13.63
C HIS A 96 -14.24 -5.75 -14.73
N LEU A 97 -13.61 -4.63 -14.35
CA LEU A 97 -13.01 -3.69 -15.30
C LEU A 97 -11.53 -4.00 -15.60
N LEU A 98 -10.95 -4.98 -14.91
CA LEU A 98 -9.57 -5.38 -15.15
C LEU A 98 -9.41 -6.01 -16.53
N THR A 99 -8.39 -5.58 -17.27
CA THR A 99 -7.93 -6.28 -18.48
C THR A 99 -7.42 -7.68 -18.14
N HIS A 100 -7.18 -8.51 -19.15
CA HIS A 100 -6.64 -9.86 -18.93
C HIS A 100 -5.27 -9.84 -18.22
N GLU A 101 -4.38 -8.97 -18.66
CA GLU A 101 -3.06 -8.80 -18.06
C GLU A 101 -3.16 -8.32 -16.60
N GLU A 102 -4.04 -7.39 -16.32
CA GLU A 102 -4.29 -6.90 -14.97
C GLU A 102 -4.91 -7.98 -14.07
N GLN A 103 -5.74 -8.87 -14.60
CA GLN A 103 -6.27 -10.02 -13.85
C GLN A 103 -5.16 -11.01 -13.47
N ILE A 104 -4.19 -11.25 -14.35
CA ILE A 104 -3.02 -12.08 -14.05
C ILE A 104 -2.19 -11.43 -12.93
N LEU A 105 -1.86 -10.14 -13.04
CA LEU A 105 -1.15 -9.37 -12.02
C LEU A 105 -1.90 -9.41 -10.69
N TRP A 106 -3.20 -9.15 -10.70
CA TRP A 106 -4.03 -9.18 -9.50
C TRP A 106 -4.04 -10.55 -8.84
N LYS A 107 -4.10 -11.63 -9.62
CA LYS A 107 -4.01 -12.99 -9.09
C LYS A 107 -2.68 -13.21 -8.36
N LEU A 108 -1.55 -12.84 -8.96
CA LEU A 108 -0.23 -12.96 -8.35
C LEU A 108 -0.12 -12.16 -7.05
N ILE A 109 -0.68 -10.93 -7.02
CA ILE A 109 -0.65 -10.04 -5.86
C ILE A 109 -1.48 -10.62 -4.71
N ARG A 110 -2.74 -10.99 -4.95
CA ARG A 110 -3.65 -11.47 -3.89
C ARG A 110 -3.21 -12.80 -3.28
N GLU A 111 -2.53 -13.65 -4.05
CA GLU A 111 -2.03 -14.95 -3.62
C GLU A 111 -0.65 -14.87 -2.93
N ASN A 112 0.00 -13.72 -2.96
CA ASN A 112 1.32 -13.53 -2.36
C ASN A 112 1.23 -12.94 -0.95
N GLY A 113 1.35 -13.79 0.09
CA GLY A 113 1.25 -13.38 1.49
C GLY A 113 2.31 -12.38 1.97
N TYR A 114 3.39 -12.15 1.20
CA TYR A 114 4.40 -11.13 1.51
C TYR A 114 3.84 -9.71 1.45
N LEU A 115 2.83 -9.50 0.61
CA LEU A 115 2.24 -8.18 0.35
C LEU A 115 1.16 -7.78 1.34
N TRP A 116 0.70 -8.72 2.20
CA TRP A 116 -0.46 -8.52 3.05
C TRP A 116 -0.11 -8.58 4.53
N ARG A 117 -0.76 -7.75 5.32
CA ARG A 117 -0.79 -7.92 6.77
C ARG A 117 -1.60 -9.16 7.09
N GLY A 118 -1.05 -9.99 7.96
CA GLY A 118 -1.70 -11.23 8.36
C GLY A 118 -1.25 -11.67 9.74
N ARG A 119 -1.62 -12.87 10.10
CA ARG A 119 -1.24 -13.51 11.36
C ARG A 119 -0.91 -14.99 11.12
N PHE A 120 -0.13 -15.56 12.00
CA PHE A 120 0.06 -17.00 12.02
C PHE A 120 -1.13 -17.66 12.75
N GLU A 121 -1.81 -18.55 12.05
CA GLU A 121 -2.77 -19.50 12.63
C GLU A 121 -2.08 -20.86 12.68
N SER A 122 -1.69 -21.28 13.89
CA SER A 122 -0.79 -22.43 14.09
C SER A 122 0.56 -22.22 13.38
N THR A 123 0.77 -22.91 12.25
CA THR A 123 1.99 -22.84 11.44
C THR A 123 1.81 -21.99 10.19
N ASP A 124 0.58 -21.72 9.76
CA ASP A 124 0.27 -21.11 8.49
C ASP A 124 0.08 -19.60 8.59
N TRP A 125 0.62 -18.87 7.64
CA TRP A 125 0.33 -17.45 7.48
C TRP A 125 -1.03 -17.25 6.83
N LYS A 126 -1.92 -16.55 7.53
CA LYS A 126 -3.26 -16.18 7.01
C LYS A 126 -3.37 -14.67 6.88
N TRP A 127 -3.96 -14.24 5.77
CA TRP A 127 -4.21 -12.83 5.49
C TRP A 127 -5.58 -12.63 4.86
N THR A 128 -6.09 -11.42 4.95
CA THR A 128 -7.30 -10.98 4.27
C THR A 128 -6.90 -10.02 3.16
N VAL A 129 -7.53 -10.18 2.00
CA VAL A 129 -7.32 -9.28 0.86
C VAL A 129 -8.24 -8.08 1.02
N SER A 130 -7.68 -6.97 1.51
CA SER A 130 -8.40 -5.70 1.71
C SER A 130 -7.43 -4.53 1.61
N GLU A 131 -7.94 -3.34 1.37
CA GLU A 131 -7.13 -2.12 1.24
C GLU A 131 -6.31 -1.82 2.50
N ASP A 132 -6.90 -2.06 3.69
CA ASP A 132 -6.22 -1.84 4.97
C ASP A 132 -5.11 -2.84 5.27
N SER A 133 -5.16 -4.02 4.63
CA SER A 133 -4.20 -5.10 4.88
C SER A 133 -3.01 -5.09 3.94
N ILE A 134 -3.08 -4.39 2.80
CA ILE A 134 -1.98 -4.35 1.85
C ILE A 134 -0.81 -3.51 2.37
N LEU A 135 0.40 -3.97 2.10
CA LEU A 135 1.65 -3.31 2.44
C LEU A 135 2.17 -2.55 1.21
N TRP A 136 1.63 -1.37 0.95
CA TRP A 136 1.90 -0.55 -0.23
C TRP A 136 3.39 -0.38 -0.55
N GLY A 137 4.22 -0.12 0.47
CA GLY A 137 5.66 0.01 0.28
C GLY A 137 6.31 -1.24 -0.31
N ARG A 138 5.91 -2.44 0.16
CA ARG A 138 6.41 -3.71 -0.38
C ARG A 138 5.92 -3.96 -1.80
N LEU A 139 4.67 -3.60 -2.08
CA LEU A 139 4.11 -3.73 -3.42
C LEU A 139 4.88 -2.87 -4.42
N ARG A 140 5.09 -1.59 -4.11
CA ARG A 140 5.84 -0.66 -4.98
C ARG A 140 7.27 -1.12 -5.21
N GLU A 141 7.97 -1.55 -4.16
CA GLU A 141 9.34 -2.05 -4.23
C GLU A 141 9.46 -3.29 -5.13
N THR A 142 8.50 -4.20 -5.05
CA THR A 142 8.55 -5.48 -5.78
C THR A 142 7.78 -5.48 -7.09
N TRP A 143 7.10 -4.39 -7.41
CA TRP A 143 6.24 -4.24 -8.60
C TRP A 143 6.87 -4.71 -9.90
N PRO A 144 8.12 -4.33 -10.26
CA PRO A 144 8.72 -4.77 -11.50
C PRO A 144 8.78 -6.30 -11.64
N ARG A 145 9.01 -7.02 -10.54
CA ARG A 145 9.07 -8.49 -10.54
C ARG A 145 7.71 -9.12 -10.82
N PHE A 146 6.64 -8.53 -10.30
CA PHE A 146 5.27 -8.99 -10.58
C PHE A 146 4.92 -8.80 -12.05
N VAL A 147 5.30 -7.67 -12.65
CA VAL A 147 5.11 -7.38 -14.08
C VAL A 147 5.89 -8.39 -14.94
N GLU A 148 7.18 -8.60 -14.67
CA GLU A 148 8.01 -9.56 -15.39
C GLU A 148 7.43 -10.99 -15.36
N VAL A 149 6.86 -11.40 -14.23
CA VAL A 149 6.22 -12.73 -14.11
C VAL A 149 4.89 -12.76 -14.84
N ALA A 150 4.10 -11.70 -14.79
CA ALA A 150 2.81 -11.63 -15.50
C ALA A 150 2.99 -11.63 -17.02
N GLU A 151 4.04 -10.96 -17.51
CA GLU A 151 4.43 -10.95 -18.94
C GLU A 151 5.12 -12.24 -19.39
N GLY A 152 5.43 -13.17 -18.47
CA GLY A 152 6.13 -14.42 -18.77
C GLY A 152 7.63 -14.25 -19.05
N VAL A 153 8.20 -13.09 -18.75
CA VAL A 153 9.65 -12.80 -18.90
C VAL A 153 10.45 -13.50 -17.81
N ALA A 154 9.90 -13.59 -16.60
CA ALA A 154 10.51 -14.26 -15.47
C ALA A 154 9.60 -15.36 -14.91
N GLY A 155 10.21 -16.38 -14.29
CA GLY A 155 9.46 -17.42 -13.61
C GLY A 155 8.96 -16.97 -12.22
N PRO A 156 7.92 -17.61 -11.65
CA PRO A 156 7.34 -17.21 -10.36
C PRO A 156 8.32 -17.28 -9.17
N GLY A 157 9.45 -17.94 -9.30
CA GLY A 157 10.49 -18.04 -8.28
C GLY A 157 11.19 -16.70 -7.95
N VAL A 158 11.05 -15.66 -8.77
CA VAL A 158 11.60 -14.33 -8.50
C VAL A 158 10.72 -13.49 -7.58
N LEU A 159 9.47 -13.91 -7.37
CA LEU A 159 8.56 -13.21 -6.49
C LEU A 159 8.98 -13.36 -5.04
N PRO A 160 8.76 -12.31 -4.22
CA PRO A 160 9.08 -12.36 -2.81
C PRO A 160 8.23 -13.45 -2.12
N THR A 161 8.86 -14.23 -1.26
CA THR A 161 8.18 -15.25 -0.50
C THR A 161 8.10 -14.84 0.97
N TRP A 162 6.94 -15.06 1.59
CA TRP A 162 6.80 -14.95 3.03
C TRP A 162 7.08 -16.33 3.65
N PRO A 163 7.82 -16.41 4.77
CA PRO A 163 8.06 -17.70 5.41
C PRO A 163 6.72 -18.34 5.79
N ALA A 164 6.47 -19.52 5.24
CA ALA A 164 5.23 -20.27 5.46
C ALA A 164 5.05 -20.71 6.92
N THR A 165 6.16 -20.80 7.67
CA THR A 165 6.19 -21.21 9.08
C THR A 165 6.65 -20.06 9.96
N ARG A 166 6.03 -19.98 11.14
CA ARG A 166 6.43 -18.99 12.17
C ARG A 166 7.92 -19.16 12.48
N PRO A 167 8.75 -18.11 12.38
CA PRO A 167 10.13 -18.20 12.81
C PRO A 167 10.17 -18.62 14.28
N THR A 168 10.80 -19.74 14.56
CA THR A 168 11.06 -20.15 15.94
C THR A 168 12.03 -19.12 16.51
N VAL A 169 11.53 -18.22 17.34
CA VAL A 169 12.39 -17.35 18.12
C VAL A 169 13.18 -18.28 19.02
N SER A 170 14.43 -18.55 18.64
CA SER A 170 15.37 -19.21 19.53
C SER A 170 15.40 -18.36 20.80
N ALA A 171 14.88 -18.89 21.89
CA ALA A 171 14.93 -18.20 23.16
C ALA A 171 16.40 -17.83 23.41
N PRO A 172 16.71 -16.59 23.82
CA PRO A 172 18.07 -16.23 24.16
C PRO A 172 18.55 -17.25 25.22
N PRO A 173 19.80 -17.70 25.15
CA PRO A 173 20.31 -18.65 26.13
C PRO A 173 20.01 -18.06 27.49
N VAL A 174 19.25 -18.85 28.30
CA VAL A 174 18.95 -18.48 29.67
C VAL A 174 20.28 -18.25 30.34
N ALA A 175 20.62 -16.99 30.63
CA ALA A 175 21.80 -16.63 31.37
C ALA A 175 21.77 -17.44 32.67
N ALA A 176 22.77 -18.28 32.84
CA ALA A 176 22.89 -19.12 34.02
C ALA A 176 22.65 -18.27 35.27
N ARG A 177 21.61 -18.63 36.01
CA ARG A 177 21.25 -17.96 37.25
C ARG A 177 22.49 -17.94 38.14
N PRO A 178 22.99 -16.77 38.56
CA PRO A 178 24.16 -16.74 39.44
C PRO A 178 23.86 -17.54 40.69
N ALA A 179 24.82 -18.40 41.08
CA ALA A 179 24.72 -19.24 42.28
C ALA A 179 24.34 -18.39 43.49
N PRO A 180 23.47 -18.92 44.41
CA PRO A 180 23.07 -18.19 45.59
C PRO A 180 24.29 -17.84 46.43
N ARG A 181 24.45 -16.56 46.78
CA ARG A 181 25.47 -16.09 47.72
C ARG A 181 25.34 -16.85 49.04
N PRO A 182 26.47 -17.30 49.61
CA PRO A 182 26.42 -17.88 50.96
C PRO A 182 25.92 -16.85 51.98
N ALA A 183 25.02 -17.30 52.85
CA ALA A 183 24.40 -16.50 53.89
C ALA A 183 25.45 -15.87 54.81
N PRO A 184 25.33 -14.57 55.19
CA PRO A 184 26.22 -13.99 56.19
C PRO A 184 25.99 -14.59 57.56
N ALA A 185 27.09 -14.83 58.29
CA ALA A 185 27.11 -15.38 59.63
C ALA A 185 26.34 -14.49 60.62
N PRO A 186 25.73 -15.07 61.69
CA PRO A 186 24.90 -14.34 62.62
C PRO A 186 25.75 -13.36 63.47
N VAL A 187 25.40 -12.09 63.40
CA VAL A 187 25.94 -11.03 64.26
C VAL A 187 25.17 -11.02 65.54
N LYS A 188 25.90 -11.17 66.64
CA LYS A 188 25.38 -11.10 68.03
C LYS A 188 24.83 -9.70 68.31
N SER A 189 23.60 -9.65 68.79
CA SER A 189 22.92 -8.48 69.32
C SER A 189 23.56 -7.99 70.62
N PRO A 190 23.69 -6.71 70.89
CA PRO A 190 23.72 -6.17 72.23
C PRO A 190 22.32 -5.63 72.61
N SER A 191 22.06 -5.88 73.87
CA SER A 191 20.84 -5.63 74.63
C SER A 191 20.50 -4.17 74.83
N ALA A 192 19.20 -3.90 74.77
CA ALA A 192 18.39 -2.98 75.57
C ALA A 192 18.96 -1.63 76.01
N THR A 193 18.20 -0.59 75.64
CA THR A 193 17.75 0.38 76.69
C THR A 193 16.42 1.05 76.22
N ARG A 194 15.55 1.13 77.16
CA ARG A 194 14.17 1.55 77.23
C ARG A 194 14.13 3.06 77.30
N GLY A 195 13.31 3.66 76.57
CA GLY A 195 12.99 5.11 76.70
C GLY A 195 11.73 5.41 75.87
N GLY A 196 10.66 5.55 76.60
CA GLY A 196 9.38 5.96 76.06
C GLY A 196 9.32 7.48 75.88
N PHE A 197 8.33 7.88 75.28
CA PHE A 197 7.50 9.15 75.36
C PHE A 197 6.82 9.26 73.99
N ASP A 198 5.57 8.95 73.90
CA ASP A 198 4.40 9.82 74.10
C ASP A 198 4.27 10.98 73.13
N ASP A 199 3.14 10.92 72.48
CA ASP A 199 2.18 11.97 72.22
C ASP A 199 2.21 12.75 70.89
N MET A 200 0.99 12.89 70.49
CA MET A 200 0.29 13.98 69.72
C MET A 200 0.33 13.89 68.20
N ASP A 201 -0.76 13.48 67.67
CA ASP A 201 -2.04 14.21 67.31
C ASP A 201 -1.96 15.07 66.06
N ASP A 202 -2.96 14.81 65.22
CA ASP A 202 -3.72 15.72 64.37
C ASP A 202 -3.01 16.35 63.15
N ASP A 203 -3.47 16.17 62.01
CA ASP A 203 -4.64 16.74 61.37
C ASP A 203 -4.69 16.40 59.87
N ILE A 204 -5.82 15.94 59.45
CA ILE A 204 -6.27 16.03 58.06
C ILE A 204 -6.86 17.44 57.90
N PRO A 205 -6.76 18.13 56.73
CA PRO A 205 -7.90 18.04 55.84
C PRO A 205 -7.67 18.22 54.34
N PHE A 206 -8.63 17.66 53.64
CA PHE A 206 -9.18 17.95 52.29
C PHE A 206 -8.37 17.54 51.07
#